data_b4e91a00bf1fdd30c8345e3968761a5a
#
_entry.id   b4e91a00bf1fdd30c8345e3968761a5a
#
_cell.length_a   1.000
_cell.length_b   1.000
_cell.length_c   1.000
_cell.angle_alpha   90.00
_cell.angle_beta   90.00
_cell.angle_gamma   90.00
#
_symmetry.space_group_name_H-M   'P 1'
#
loop_
_entity.id
_entity.type
_entity.pdbx_description
1 polymer ?
#
loop_
_entity_poly.entity_id
_entity_poly.type
_entity_poly.pdbx_seq_one_letter_code
_entity_poly.pdbx_strand_id
1 'polypeptide(L)'
;MTKLTLQEQLIADRRHLHAHPEEGWCEFETTWFIVQRLKALGLEWKAGIDVIEPSAVMGRNADLVEKAKKRALEHGVPADFLGHLGGYTGAMAVLNTGRPGPVTGIRVDIDCLPIEESNDPAHEANAGNYRSVYPGFSHACGHDGHTAVGLAAARWLSENREKLCGTVKILFQPAEEGVRGAAAMAAKGIVDDVNWFAGAHIGCSARLGQVGVSHFGYLATTKFDLRYHGLAAAAGSPEKGRSALMCGAATCMSLGSLPGHSQGITRVQIGRFESGTGRNIIAENAFMQLEVRGESTEINDYMAANVEMTVKGLAAAYGVDYELTRMGEAVTYRGDEEAVSIVKEVAAQVPGVDSVVDMNAKIGSEDCTMLIRRVQEHGGKAVFFYYGCNHPGHLEGTSAFRMRRRSRSALAASSGSSSASTASSESCTP
;
A
#
# COMPACT_ATOMS: atom_id res chain seq x y z
N MET A 1 35.26 -15.02 -4.48
CA MET A 1 34.31 -14.63 -3.39
C MET A 1 33.42 -15.82 -3.09
N THR A 2 33.31 -16.21 -1.82
CA THR A 2 32.42 -17.30 -1.39
C THR A 2 30.98 -16.92 -1.69
N LYS A 3 30.19 -17.81 -2.31
CA LYS A 3 28.77 -17.58 -2.59
C LYS A 3 28.03 -17.50 -1.25
N LEU A 4 27.29 -16.41 -1.01
CA LEU A 4 26.45 -16.25 0.19
C LEU A 4 25.41 -17.37 0.28
N THR A 5 25.12 -17.82 1.49
CA THR A 5 23.96 -18.68 1.76
C THR A 5 22.67 -17.95 1.38
N LEU A 6 21.56 -18.67 1.27
CA LEU A 6 20.24 -18.07 0.98
C LEU A 6 19.87 -17.04 2.05
N GLN A 7 20.08 -17.36 3.32
CA GLN A 7 19.78 -16.48 4.46
C GLN A 7 20.67 -15.22 4.47
N GLU A 8 21.97 -15.36 4.25
CA GLU A 8 22.87 -14.20 4.19
C GLU A 8 22.50 -13.25 3.06
N GLN A 9 22.13 -13.80 1.89
CA GLN A 9 21.70 -13.01 0.76
C GLN A 9 20.37 -12.28 1.05
N LEU A 10 19.39 -12.97 1.65
CA LEU A 10 18.11 -12.38 2.05
C LEU A 10 18.31 -11.20 3.00
N ILE A 11 19.15 -11.36 4.03
CA ILE A 11 19.48 -10.28 4.98
C ILE A 11 20.17 -9.11 4.27
N ALA A 12 21.11 -9.39 3.39
CA ALA A 12 21.81 -8.35 2.63
C ALA A 12 20.88 -7.58 1.71
N ASP A 13 20.00 -8.27 0.97
CA ASP A 13 19.03 -7.66 0.08
C ASP A 13 18.00 -6.83 0.88
N ARG A 14 17.48 -7.36 1.99
CA ARG A 14 16.58 -6.62 2.88
C ARG A 14 17.19 -5.33 3.42
N ARG A 15 18.43 -5.37 3.89
CA ARG A 15 19.13 -4.19 4.42
C ARG A 15 19.42 -3.16 3.33
N HIS A 16 19.76 -3.60 2.11
CA HIS A 16 19.93 -2.70 0.97
C HIS A 16 18.63 -1.98 0.63
N LEU A 17 17.52 -2.71 0.50
CA LEU A 17 16.20 -2.17 0.21
C LEU A 17 15.72 -1.21 1.33
N HIS A 18 15.95 -1.59 2.59
CA HIS A 18 15.61 -0.76 3.74
C HIS A 18 16.33 0.60 3.71
N ALA A 19 17.61 0.59 3.32
CA ALA A 19 18.40 1.82 3.22
C ALA A 19 17.99 2.72 2.05
N HIS A 20 17.32 2.17 1.02
CA HIS A 20 16.95 2.90 -0.20
C HIS A 20 15.42 2.80 -0.46
N PRO A 21 14.58 3.27 0.49
CA PRO A 21 13.13 3.18 0.36
C PRO A 21 12.60 4.13 -0.71
N GLU A 22 11.67 3.67 -1.52
CA GLU A 22 11.01 4.46 -2.56
C GLU A 22 9.49 4.38 -2.41
N GLU A 23 8.81 5.52 -2.53
CA GLU A 23 7.35 5.56 -2.44
C GLU A 23 6.66 5.02 -3.69
N GLY A 24 5.38 4.65 -3.55
CA GLY A 24 4.61 4.05 -4.63
C GLY A 24 4.59 4.84 -5.92
N TRP A 25 4.81 4.16 -7.05
CA TRP A 25 5.05 4.64 -8.41
C TRP A 25 6.41 5.31 -8.64
N CYS A 26 7.28 5.35 -7.63
CA CYS A 26 8.60 5.95 -7.69
C CYS A 26 9.74 4.94 -7.52
N GLU A 27 9.45 3.64 -7.47
CA GLU A 27 10.35 2.53 -7.12
C GLU A 27 11.28 2.14 -8.28
N PHE A 28 11.95 3.11 -8.91
CA PHE A 28 12.82 2.88 -10.08
C PHE A 28 14.13 2.18 -9.72
N GLU A 29 14.77 2.58 -8.63
CA GLU A 29 16.00 1.97 -8.13
C GLU A 29 15.72 0.56 -7.60
N THR A 30 14.62 0.40 -6.85
CA THR A 30 14.14 -0.88 -6.36
C THR A 30 13.82 -1.84 -7.49
N THR A 31 13.11 -1.37 -8.54
CA THR A 31 12.80 -2.18 -9.73
C THR A 31 14.08 -2.60 -10.45
N TRP A 32 15.06 -1.69 -10.59
CA TRP A 32 16.36 -2.01 -11.17
C TRP A 32 17.11 -3.06 -10.34
N PHE A 33 17.16 -2.88 -9.01
CA PHE A 33 17.79 -3.84 -8.11
C PHE A 33 17.18 -5.24 -8.26
N ILE A 34 15.85 -5.34 -8.26
CA ILE A 34 15.13 -6.60 -8.47
C ILE A 34 15.54 -7.24 -9.80
N VAL A 35 15.46 -6.49 -10.90
CA VAL A 35 15.79 -7.01 -12.23
C VAL A 35 17.24 -7.47 -12.30
N GLN A 36 18.20 -6.78 -11.67
CA GLN A 36 19.58 -7.24 -11.61
C GLN A 36 19.72 -8.59 -10.89
N ARG A 37 18.99 -8.78 -9.78
CA ARG A 37 18.95 -10.08 -9.07
C ARG A 37 18.37 -11.19 -9.95
N LEU A 38 17.26 -10.92 -10.66
CA LEU A 38 16.61 -11.88 -11.54
C LEU A 38 17.51 -12.26 -12.73
N LYS A 39 18.19 -11.29 -13.33
CA LYS A 39 19.20 -11.54 -14.39
C LYS A 39 20.35 -12.43 -13.92
N ALA A 40 20.87 -12.17 -12.72
CA ALA A 40 21.95 -12.98 -12.13
C ALA A 40 21.53 -14.44 -11.86
N LEU A 41 20.23 -14.70 -11.67
CA LEU A 41 19.64 -16.03 -11.50
C LEU A 41 19.28 -16.70 -12.84
N GLY A 42 19.44 -16.01 -13.97
CA GLY A 42 19.06 -16.52 -15.30
C GLY A 42 17.56 -16.69 -15.46
N LEU A 43 16.75 -15.93 -14.73
CA LEU A 43 15.29 -15.95 -14.82
C LEU A 43 14.79 -15.00 -15.91
N GLU A 44 13.72 -15.38 -16.58
CA GLU A 44 12.94 -14.46 -17.41
C GLU A 44 12.29 -13.41 -16.51
N TRP A 45 12.25 -12.16 -16.99
CA TRP A 45 11.66 -11.05 -16.25
C TRP A 45 10.90 -10.11 -17.17
N LYS A 46 9.91 -9.44 -16.60
CA LYS A 46 9.18 -8.32 -17.18
C LYS A 46 9.16 -7.18 -16.16
N ALA A 47 9.11 -5.92 -16.60
CA ALA A 47 9.11 -4.78 -15.68
C ALA A 47 8.40 -3.55 -16.27
N GLY A 48 7.95 -2.67 -15.40
CA GLY A 48 7.31 -1.42 -15.78
C GLY A 48 6.08 -1.64 -16.65
N ILE A 49 6.06 -1.02 -17.83
CA ILE A 49 4.92 -1.08 -18.78
C ILE A 49 4.54 -2.51 -19.19
N ASP A 50 5.46 -3.46 -19.09
CA ASP A 50 5.18 -4.87 -19.42
C ASP A 50 4.30 -5.57 -18.38
N VAL A 51 4.24 -5.04 -17.16
CA VAL A 51 3.46 -5.59 -16.04
C VAL A 51 2.37 -4.65 -15.51
N ILE A 52 2.32 -3.41 -16.02
CA ILE A 52 1.35 -2.38 -15.62
C ILE A 52 0.44 -2.01 -16.79
N GLU A 53 -0.86 -1.95 -16.55
CA GLU A 53 -1.85 -1.39 -17.47
C GLU A 53 -2.07 0.11 -17.16
N PRO A 54 -1.62 1.02 -18.03
CA PRO A 54 -1.67 2.47 -17.77
C PRO A 54 -3.06 3.01 -17.46
N SER A 55 -4.09 2.46 -18.10
CA SER A 55 -5.48 2.93 -17.94
C SER A 55 -6.07 2.62 -16.56
N ALA A 56 -5.46 1.68 -15.82
CA ALA A 56 -5.87 1.29 -14.47
C ALA A 56 -4.95 1.85 -13.36
N VAL A 57 -4.02 2.72 -13.69
CA VAL A 57 -3.11 3.36 -12.73
C VAL A 57 -3.86 4.42 -11.93
N MET A 58 -3.77 4.33 -10.60
CA MET A 58 -4.36 5.28 -9.67
C MET A 58 -3.30 5.99 -8.82
N GLY A 59 -3.59 7.22 -8.40
CA GLY A 59 -2.78 7.95 -7.42
C GLY A 59 -1.32 8.19 -7.81
N ARG A 60 -0.99 8.17 -9.11
CA ARG A 60 0.35 8.43 -9.63
C ARG A 60 0.56 9.94 -9.80
N ASN A 61 1.59 10.46 -9.15
CA ASN A 61 1.99 11.86 -9.26
C ASN A 61 3.15 12.02 -10.26
N ALA A 62 2.91 12.71 -11.37
CA ALA A 62 3.89 12.87 -12.43
C ALA A 62 5.16 13.59 -11.99
N ASP A 63 5.06 14.61 -11.13
CA ASP A 63 6.21 15.38 -10.65
C ASP A 63 7.11 14.55 -9.72
N LEU A 64 6.51 13.71 -8.86
CA LEU A 64 7.27 12.79 -8.00
C LEU A 64 7.97 11.72 -8.83
N VAL A 65 7.29 11.19 -9.84
CA VAL A 65 7.86 10.20 -10.77
C VAL A 65 9.06 10.77 -11.52
N GLU A 66 8.97 11.99 -12.05
CA GLU A 66 10.11 12.60 -12.76
C GLU A 66 11.30 12.87 -11.82
N LYS A 67 11.04 13.31 -10.57
CA LYS A 67 12.09 13.44 -9.55
C LYS A 67 12.76 12.10 -9.23
N ALA A 68 11.97 11.04 -9.08
CA ALA A 68 12.47 9.69 -8.81
C ALA A 68 13.30 9.12 -9.97
N LYS A 69 12.87 9.32 -11.23
CA LYS A 69 13.66 8.96 -12.41
C LYS A 69 15.01 9.68 -12.46
N LYS A 70 15.00 10.98 -12.18
CA LYS A 70 16.25 11.78 -12.14
C LYS A 70 17.19 11.23 -11.07
N ARG A 71 16.70 10.97 -9.86
CA ARG A 71 17.46 10.35 -8.77
C ARG A 71 18.03 8.99 -9.20
N ALA A 72 17.21 8.14 -9.81
CA ALA A 72 17.64 6.83 -10.28
C ALA A 72 18.79 6.92 -11.30
N LEU A 73 18.73 7.88 -12.24
CA LEU A 73 19.82 8.15 -13.18
C LEU A 73 21.11 8.60 -12.46
N GLU A 74 20.99 9.51 -11.49
CA GLU A 74 22.12 10.01 -10.69
C GLU A 74 22.77 8.87 -9.86
N HIS A 75 21.98 7.86 -9.45
CA HIS A 75 22.44 6.68 -8.73
C HIS A 75 22.86 5.52 -9.65
N GLY A 76 22.95 5.76 -10.96
CA GLY A 76 23.54 4.81 -11.91
C GLY A 76 22.56 3.79 -12.50
N VAL A 77 21.25 3.98 -12.37
CA VAL A 77 20.27 3.20 -13.14
C VAL A 77 20.39 3.59 -14.61
N PRO A 78 20.60 2.63 -15.54
CA PRO A 78 20.79 2.94 -16.95
C PRO A 78 19.59 3.63 -17.58
N ALA A 79 19.84 4.62 -18.43
CA ALA A 79 18.78 5.40 -19.09
C ALA A 79 17.93 4.55 -20.05
N ASP A 80 18.52 3.56 -20.70
CA ASP A 80 17.82 2.61 -21.57
C ASP A 80 16.86 1.71 -20.76
N PHE A 81 17.27 1.30 -19.56
CA PHE A 81 16.38 0.57 -18.64
C PHE A 81 15.20 1.43 -18.20
N LEU A 82 15.42 2.69 -17.79
CA LEU A 82 14.33 3.61 -17.44
C LEU A 82 13.41 3.87 -18.64
N GLY A 83 13.96 3.94 -19.85
CA GLY A 83 13.18 4.02 -21.08
C GLY A 83 12.29 2.79 -21.30
N HIS A 84 12.83 1.58 -21.08
CA HIS A 84 12.09 0.32 -21.15
C HIS A 84 10.91 0.26 -20.18
N LEU A 85 11.06 0.79 -18.99
CA LEU A 85 9.99 0.83 -17.98
C LEU A 85 8.75 1.64 -18.41
N GLY A 86 8.86 2.51 -19.42
CA GLY A 86 7.74 3.30 -19.91
C GLY A 86 7.14 4.28 -18.89
N GLY A 87 7.91 4.61 -17.84
CA GLY A 87 7.47 5.50 -16.75
C GLY A 87 6.73 4.81 -15.61
N TYR A 88 6.71 3.50 -15.57
CA TYR A 88 6.09 2.69 -14.51
C TYR A 88 7.15 1.85 -13.79
N THR A 89 6.80 1.34 -12.61
CA THR A 89 7.67 0.55 -11.73
C THR A 89 7.07 -0.82 -11.48
N GLY A 90 7.81 -1.67 -10.75
CA GLY A 90 7.42 -3.06 -10.50
C GLY A 90 8.00 -4.03 -11.52
N ALA A 91 8.02 -5.30 -11.15
CA ALA A 91 8.58 -6.37 -11.98
C ALA A 91 7.85 -7.70 -11.77
N MET A 92 8.09 -8.64 -12.67
CA MET A 92 7.65 -10.03 -12.55
C MET A 92 8.79 -10.95 -13.01
N ALA A 93 9.11 -11.94 -12.17
CA ALA A 93 9.95 -13.05 -12.55
C ALA A 93 9.11 -14.21 -13.09
N VAL A 94 9.60 -14.90 -14.09
CA VAL A 94 8.95 -16.11 -14.63
C VAL A 94 9.94 -17.27 -14.65
N LEU A 95 9.64 -18.33 -13.94
CA LEU A 95 10.33 -19.60 -14.01
C LEU A 95 9.45 -20.60 -14.75
N ASN A 96 9.69 -20.84 -16.02
CA ASN A 96 9.07 -21.94 -16.75
C ASN A 96 9.99 -23.16 -16.67
N THR A 97 9.51 -24.26 -16.09
CA THR A 97 10.32 -25.49 -15.94
C THR A 97 10.42 -26.30 -17.23
N GLY A 98 9.60 -26.01 -18.23
CA GLY A 98 9.46 -26.83 -19.45
C GLY A 98 8.73 -28.16 -19.24
N ARG A 99 8.26 -28.46 -18.03
CA ARG A 99 7.50 -29.65 -17.69
C ARG A 99 6.03 -29.28 -17.47
N PRO A 100 5.07 -30.13 -17.88
CA PRO A 100 3.64 -29.90 -17.63
C PRO A 100 3.37 -29.72 -16.12
N GLY A 101 2.50 -28.80 -15.79
CA GLY A 101 2.11 -28.53 -14.40
C GLY A 101 1.34 -27.20 -14.27
N PRO A 102 0.91 -26.83 -13.07
CA PRO A 102 0.15 -25.60 -12.84
C PRO A 102 1.00 -24.35 -13.02
N VAL A 103 0.32 -23.22 -13.23
CA VAL A 103 0.89 -21.89 -13.10
C VAL A 103 0.64 -21.40 -11.69
N THR A 104 1.71 -21.10 -10.96
CA THR A 104 1.66 -20.60 -9.58
C THR A 104 2.11 -19.15 -9.55
N GLY A 105 1.32 -18.28 -8.94
CA GLY A 105 1.65 -16.88 -8.70
C GLY A 105 2.01 -16.62 -7.23
N ILE A 106 3.04 -15.83 -7.00
CA ILE A 106 3.42 -15.32 -5.68
C ILE A 106 3.52 -13.80 -5.79
N ARG A 107 2.94 -13.06 -4.85
CA ARG A 107 3.05 -11.59 -4.82
C ARG A 107 3.80 -11.12 -3.60
N VAL A 108 4.70 -10.19 -3.82
CA VAL A 108 5.32 -9.32 -2.83
C VAL A 108 5.19 -7.87 -3.28
N ASP A 109 5.06 -6.95 -2.34
CA ASP A 109 5.08 -5.50 -2.59
C ASP A 109 6.48 -4.92 -2.39
N ILE A 110 6.72 -3.70 -2.92
CA ILE A 110 8.07 -3.16 -3.00
C ILE A 110 8.21 -1.69 -2.56
N ASP A 111 7.10 -1.00 -2.32
CA ASP A 111 7.09 0.43 -2.00
C ASP A 111 7.25 0.72 -0.51
N CYS A 112 7.51 1.97 -0.16
CA CYS A 112 7.65 2.43 1.21
C CYS A 112 6.63 3.50 1.59
N LEU A 113 6.66 3.88 2.87
CA LEU A 113 5.83 4.95 3.43
C LEU A 113 6.59 6.28 3.53
N PRO A 114 5.91 7.43 3.33
CA PRO A 114 6.47 8.75 3.61
C PRO A 114 6.49 9.02 5.13
N ILE A 115 7.33 8.28 5.84
CA ILE A 115 7.50 8.33 7.30
C ILE A 115 8.98 8.47 7.60
N GLU A 116 9.36 9.51 8.36
CA GLU A 116 10.73 9.67 8.83
C GLU A 116 11.12 8.54 9.77
N GLU A 117 12.24 7.91 9.48
CA GLU A 117 12.78 6.83 10.30
C GLU A 117 13.37 7.37 11.60
N SER A 118 13.24 6.60 12.69
CA SER A 118 13.75 6.99 14.00
C SER A 118 15.26 7.29 14.01
N ASN A 119 15.65 8.35 14.68
CA ASN A 119 17.05 8.71 14.92
C ASN A 119 17.63 8.07 16.20
N ASP A 120 16.85 7.27 16.94
CA ASP A 120 17.31 6.62 18.16
C ASP A 120 18.48 5.67 17.84
N PRO A 121 19.65 5.82 18.46
CA PRO A 121 20.77 4.89 18.27
C PRO A 121 20.45 3.43 18.58
N ALA A 122 19.46 3.17 19.44
CA ALA A 122 18.98 1.83 19.75
C ALA A 122 18.05 1.25 18.67
N HIS A 123 17.60 2.07 17.72
CA HIS A 123 16.85 1.58 16.58
C HIS A 123 17.72 0.65 15.73
N GLU A 124 17.19 -0.53 15.40
CA GLU A 124 17.97 -1.62 14.76
C GLU A 124 18.68 -1.17 13.47
N ALA A 125 18.02 -0.37 12.64
CA ALA A 125 18.60 0.10 11.39
C ALA A 125 19.79 1.06 11.62
N ASN A 126 19.73 1.89 12.69
CA ASN A 126 20.84 2.76 13.08
C ASN A 126 22.02 1.94 13.60
N ALA A 127 21.76 1.00 14.51
CA ALA A 127 22.78 0.11 15.07
C ALA A 127 23.43 -0.77 14.00
N GLY A 128 22.67 -1.19 13.00
CA GLY A 128 23.09 -2.05 11.90
C GLY A 128 23.66 -1.34 10.67
N ASN A 129 23.71 0.01 10.69
CA ASN A 129 24.17 0.86 9.56
C ASN A 129 23.41 0.63 8.24
N TYR A 130 22.08 0.43 8.31
CA TYR A 130 21.22 0.32 7.13
C TYR A 130 19.96 1.19 7.21
N ARG A 131 20.01 2.27 8.00
CA ARG A 131 18.96 3.30 8.05
C ARG A 131 18.71 3.90 6.67
N SER A 132 17.47 4.32 6.42
CA SER A 132 17.09 5.06 5.22
C SER A 132 18.05 6.22 4.93
N VAL A 133 18.54 6.27 3.70
CA VAL A 133 19.35 7.40 3.20
C VAL A 133 18.49 8.51 2.62
N TYR A 134 17.17 8.29 2.50
CA TYR A 134 16.21 9.26 1.99
C TYR A 134 15.38 9.85 3.13
N PRO A 135 15.64 11.13 3.52
CA PRO A 135 14.89 11.78 4.59
C PRO A 135 13.38 11.75 4.30
N GLY A 136 12.59 11.47 5.33
CA GLY A 136 11.13 11.44 5.23
C GLY A 136 10.54 10.14 4.71
N PHE A 137 11.36 9.15 4.36
CA PHE A 137 10.90 7.85 3.83
C PHE A 137 11.50 6.68 4.62
N SER A 138 10.70 5.65 4.85
CA SER A 138 11.16 4.40 5.45
C SER A 138 10.23 3.22 5.12
N HIS A 139 10.79 2.01 5.13
CA HIS A 139 10.02 0.77 5.02
C HIS A 139 9.32 0.39 6.34
N ALA A 140 8.46 1.31 6.83
CA ALA A 140 7.75 1.13 8.10
C ALA A 140 6.68 0.03 8.06
N CYS A 141 6.28 -0.42 6.87
CA CYS A 141 5.33 -1.53 6.66
C CYS A 141 6.02 -2.90 6.44
N GLY A 142 7.34 -2.91 6.19
CA GLY A 142 8.11 -4.13 6.04
C GLY A 142 8.21 -4.66 4.60
N HIS A 143 7.88 -3.86 3.59
CA HIS A 143 7.93 -4.27 2.19
C HIS A 143 9.37 -4.52 1.68
N ASP A 144 10.40 -3.97 2.34
CA ASP A 144 11.79 -4.37 2.16
C ASP A 144 12.02 -5.86 2.47
N GLY A 145 11.38 -6.35 3.53
CA GLY A 145 11.35 -7.77 3.88
C GLY A 145 10.59 -8.61 2.88
N HIS A 146 9.42 -8.14 2.41
CA HIS A 146 8.63 -8.84 1.39
C HIS A 146 9.40 -8.98 0.08
N THR A 147 10.01 -7.90 -0.40
CA THR A 147 10.84 -7.89 -1.60
C THR A 147 12.01 -8.87 -1.47
N ALA A 148 12.71 -8.85 -0.32
CA ALA A 148 13.84 -9.75 -0.07
C ALA A 148 13.41 -11.22 -0.02
N VAL A 149 12.23 -11.51 0.56
CA VAL A 149 11.63 -12.87 0.54
C VAL A 149 11.29 -13.30 -0.88
N GLY A 150 10.72 -12.41 -1.70
CA GLY A 150 10.44 -12.67 -3.11
C GLY A 150 11.71 -13.01 -3.90
N LEU A 151 12.81 -12.27 -3.68
CA LEU A 151 14.10 -12.54 -4.29
C LEU A 151 14.73 -13.85 -3.80
N ALA A 152 14.60 -14.16 -2.50
CA ALA A 152 15.07 -15.43 -1.95
C ALA A 152 14.28 -16.62 -2.51
N ALA A 153 12.96 -16.48 -2.67
CA ALA A 153 12.12 -17.46 -3.34
C ALA A 153 12.55 -17.66 -4.80
N ALA A 154 12.79 -16.58 -5.54
CA ALA A 154 13.28 -16.64 -6.92
C ALA A 154 14.61 -17.42 -7.01
N ARG A 155 15.54 -17.17 -6.10
CA ARG A 155 16.82 -17.89 -6.02
C ARG A 155 16.60 -19.38 -5.72
N TRP A 156 15.79 -19.71 -4.70
CA TRP A 156 15.51 -21.10 -4.35
C TRP A 156 14.85 -21.85 -5.50
N LEU A 157 13.89 -21.24 -6.17
CA LEU A 157 13.20 -21.82 -7.35
C LEU A 157 14.18 -22.07 -8.49
N SER A 158 15.06 -21.10 -8.79
CA SER A 158 16.09 -21.25 -9.82
C SER A 158 17.06 -22.41 -9.50
N GLU A 159 17.54 -22.49 -8.25
CA GLU A 159 18.47 -23.54 -7.79
C GLU A 159 17.81 -24.94 -7.70
N ASN A 160 16.47 -25.02 -7.63
CA ASN A 160 15.72 -26.28 -7.54
C ASN A 160 14.82 -26.55 -8.76
N ARG A 161 15.05 -25.88 -9.88
CA ARG A 161 14.23 -25.97 -11.10
C ARG A 161 13.94 -27.41 -11.52
N GLU A 162 14.93 -28.30 -11.38
CA GLU A 162 14.81 -29.70 -11.77
C GLU A 162 13.83 -30.52 -10.92
N LYS A 163 13.44 -30.01 -9.75
CA LYS A 163 12.49 -30.63 -8.84
C LYS A 163 11.04 -30.13 -9.03
N LEU A 164 10.86 -29.11 -9.88
CA LEU A 164 9.60 -28.39 -10.05
C LEU A 164 8.92 -28.78 -11.38
N CYS A 165 7.62 -28.55 -11.48
CA CYS A 165 6.83 -28.65 -12.71
C CYS A 165 5.97 -27.40 -12.88
N GLY A 166 5.49 -27.18 -14.12
CA GLY A 166 4.68 -26.01 -14.45
C GLY A 166 5.49 -24.72 -14.54
N THR A 167 4.84 -23.62 -14.23
CA THR A 167 5.41 -22.27 -14.27
C THR A 167 5.21 -21.56 -12.94
N VAL A 168 6.22 -20.83 -12.46
CA VAL A 168 6.08 -19.96 -11.29
C VAL A 168 6.31 -18.52 -11.71
N LYS A 169 5.38 -17.64 -11.32
CA LYS A 169 5.46 -16.18 -11.49
C LYS A 169 5.62 -15.55 -10.12
N ILE A 170 6.64 -14.68 -9.95
CA ILE A 170 6.79 -13.86 -8.74
C ILE A 170 6.55 -12.41 -9.14
N LEU A 171 5.51 -11.81 -8.58
CA LEU A 171 5.12 -10.43 -8.83
C LEU A 171 5.75 -9.55 -7.75
N PHE A 172 6.55 -8.59 -8.16
CA PHE A 172 7.09 -7.51 -7.34
C PHE A 172 6.23 -6.28 -7.60
N GLN A 173 5.19 -6.14 -6.79
CA GLN A 173 4.13 -5.16 -7.01
C GLN A 173 4.50 -3.79 -6.48
N PRO A 174 4.44 -2.72 -7.30
CA PRO A 174 4.61 -1.34 -6.85
C PRO A 174 3.36 -0.79 -6.20
N ALA A 175 3.51 0.31 -5.46
CA ALA A 175 2.42 1.17 -4.99
C ALA A 175 1.29 0.45 -4.22
N GLU A 176 1.64 -0.47 -3.31
CA GLU A 176 0.67 -1.06 -2.38
C GLU A 176 0.13 0.01 -1.43
N GLU A 177 1.01 0.87 -0.92
CA GLU A 177 0.63 1.95 0.00
C GLU A 177 -0.36 2.92 -0.65
N GLY A 178 -1.53 2.98 -0.04
CA GLY A 178 -2.65 3.71 -0.61
C GLY A 178 -3.54 2.89 -1.55
N VAL A 179 -3.28 1.58 -1.72
CA VAL A 179 -4.06 0.59 -2.50
C VAL A 179 -4.14 0.97 -3.99
N ARG A 180 -2.98 1.16 -4.65
CA ARG A 180 -2.89 1.79 -5.98
C ARG A 180 -2.34 0.89 -7.09
N GLY A 181 -1.47 -0.09 -6.75
CA GLY A 181 -0.66 -0.81 -7.73
C GLY A 181 -1.28 -2.08 -8.27
N ALA A 182 -1.91 -2.89 -7.41
CA ALA A 182 -2.39 -4.21 -7.79
C ALA A 182 -3.48 -4.18 -8.86
N ALA A 183 -4.36 -3.18 -8.85
CA ALA A 183 -5.40 -3.02 -9.88
C ALA A 183 -4.79 -2.90 -11.28
N ALA A 184 -3.70 -2.15 -11.43
CA ALA A 184 -3.01 -1.95 -12.70
C ALA A 184 -2.27 -3.21 -13.17
N MET A 185 -1.71 -4.01 -12.25
CA MET A 185 -1.13 -5.32 -12.57
C MET A 185 -2.21 -6.33 -12.95
N ALA A 186 -3.34 -6.36 -12.23
CA ALA A 186 -4.48 -7.22 -12.54
C ALA A 186 -5.07 -6.89 -13.92
N ALA A 187 -5.27 -5.61 -14.23
CA ALA A 187 -5.78 -5.17 -15.52
C ALA A 187 -4.84 -5.50 -16.69
N LYS A 188 -3.53 -5.60 -16.45
CA LYS A 188 -2.55 -6.06 -17.45
C LYS A 188 -2.73 -7.52 -17.83
N GLY A 189 -3.49 -8.30 -17.06
CA GLY A 189 -3.77 -9.71 -17.35
C GLY A 189 -2.60 -10.66 -17.04
N ILE A 190 -1.60 -10.21 -16.27
CA ILE A 190 -0.40 -11.04 -15.98
C ILE A 190 -0.68 -12.25 -15.08
N VAL A 191 -1.87 -12.32 -14.47
CA VAL A 191 -2.31 -13.42 -13.59
C VAL A 191 -3.47 -14.22 -14.16
N ASP A 192 -3.91 -13.96 -15.39
CA ASP A 192 -5.12 -14.59 -15.99
C ASP A 192 -4.99 -16.11 -16.20
N ASP A 193 -3.76 -16.59 -16.35
CA ASP A 193 -3.43 -18.01 -16.50
C ASP A 193 -3.02 -18.70 -15.18
N VAL A 194 -3.07 -17.98 -14.05
CA VAL A 194 -2.62 -18.50 -12.76
C VAL A 194 -3.65 -19.44 -12.15
N ASN A 195 -3.22 -20.67 -11.81
CA ASN A 195 -4.05 -21.67 -11.17
C ASN A 195 -4.03 -21.57 -9.63
N TRP A 196 -2.87 -21.19 -9.05
CA TRP A 196 -2.67 -21.06 -7.62
C TRP A 196 -1.95 -19.74 -7.33
N PHE A 197 -2.51 -18.93 -6.45
CA PHE A 197 -1.95 -17.62 -6.12
C PHE A 197 -1.81 -17.45 -4.61
N ALA A 198 -0.67 -16.92 -4.18
CA ALA A 198 -0.41 -16.59 -2.79
C ALA A 198 0.10 -15.16 -2.66
N GLY A 199 -0.54 -14.37 -1.79
CA GLY A 199 -0.03 -13.14 -1.23
C GLY A 199 0.26 -13.30 0.26
N ALA A 200 1.17 -12.51 0.80
CA ALA A 200 1.48 -12.57 2.22
C ALA A 200 1.94 -11.21 2.75
N HIS A 201 1.79 -11.01 4.08
CA HIS A 201 2.31 -9.84 4.77
C HIS A 201 3.03 -10.24 6.05
N ILE A 202 4.14 -9.57 6.37
CA ILE A 202 4.85 -9.76 7.62
C ILE A 202 4.09 -9.12 8.79
N GLY A 203 4.07 -9.77 9.92
CA GLY A 203 3.52 -9.22 11.16
C GLY A 203 2.00 -9.22 11.24
N CYS A 204 1.35 -8.06 11.21
CA CYS A 204 -0.13 -7.89 11.27
C CYS A 204 -0.80 -8.67 12.42
N SER A 205 -0.20 -8.69 13.60
CA SER A 205 -0.59 -9.45 14.81
C SER A 205 -0.08 -10.90 14.88
N ALA A 206 0.55 -11.44 13.85
CA ALA A 206 1.28 -12.70 13.94
C ALA A 206 2.61 -12.48 14.69
N ARG A 207 2.92 -13.34 15.65
CA ARG A 207 4.19 -13.33 16.40
C ARG A 207 5.24 -14.16 15.68
N LEU A 208 6.51 -13.90 15.96
CA LEU A 208 7.58 -14.77 15.45
C LEU A 208 7.28 -16.23 15.78
N GLY A 209 7.45 -17.12 14.80
CA GLY A 209 7.06 -18.53 14.91
C GLY A 209 5.59 -18.82 14.58
N GLN A 210 4.77 -17.80 14.29
CA GLN A 210 3.39 -18.00 13.87
C GLN A 210 3.18 -17.75 12.37
N VAL A 211 2.33 -18.56 11.76
CA VAL A 211 1.73 -18.29 10.45
C VAL A 211 0.23 -18.11 10.66
N GLY A 212 -0.29 -16.96 10.27
CA GLY A 212 -1.71 -16.65 10.29
C GLY A 212 -2.32 -16.85 8.91
N VAL A 213 -3.38 -17.66 8.80
CA VAL A 213 -4.07 -17.87 7.52
C VAL A 213 -5.52 -17.47 7.68
N SER A 214 -6.08 -16.83 6.67
CA SER A 214 -7.45 -16.33 6.73
C SER A 214 -8.30 -16.85 5.56
N HIS A 215 -9.58 -17.08 5.81
CA HIS A 215 -10.58 -17.35 4.79
C HIS A 215 -11.24 -16.08 4.27
N PHE A 216 -11.25 -15.01 5.08
CA PHE A 216 -11.79 -13.71 4.74
C PHE A 216 -11.11 -12.63 5.58
N GLY A 217 -11.14 -11.40 5.09
CA GLY A 217 -10.59 -10.27 5.81
C GLY A 217 -10.52 -9.04 4.92
N TYR A 218 -9.94 -8.00 5.47
CA TYR A 218 -9.84 -6.66 4.91
C TYR A 218 -11.19 -6.02 4.57
N LEU A 219 -11.31 -4.75 4.88
CA LEU A 219 -12.41 -3.93 4.39
C LEU A 219 -12.10 -3.52 2.95
N ALA A 220 -13.08 -3.63 2.07
CA ALA A 220 -12.99 -2.98 0.78
C ALA A 220 -12.90 -1.46 0.99
N THR A 221 -12.14 -0.77 0.14
CA THR A 221 -11.91 0.68 0.27
C THR A 221 -11.84 1.35 -1.09
N THR A 222 -12.31 2.60 -1.15
CA THR A 222 -12.09 3.51 -2.28
C THR A 222 -11.60 4.84 -1.73
N LYS A 223 -10.51 5.35 -2.29
CA LYS A 223 -9.89 6.63 -1.92
C LYS A 223 -10.14 7.66 -3.02
N PHE A 224 -10.45 8.89 -2.62
CA PHE A 224 -10.72 9.98 -3.54
C PHE A 224 -9.92 11.23 -3.21
N ASP A 225 -9.48 11.92 -4.26
CA ASP A 225 -9.13 13.33 -4.25
C ASP A 225 -10.27 14.10 -4.90
N LEU A 226 -10.76 15.14 -4.21
CA LEU A 226 -11.82 16.01 -4.67
C LEU A 226 -11.32 17.45 -4.76
N ARG A 227 -11.54 18.07 -5.91
CA ARG A 227 -11.32 19.51 -6.13
C ARG A 227 -12.62 20.17 -6.49
N TYR A 228 -12.89 21.33 -5.87
CA TYR A 228 -13.96 22.23 -6.29
C TYR A 228 -13.35 23.49 -6.89
N HIS A 229 -13.94 23.95 -7.99
CA HIS A 229 -13.58 25.16 -8.71
C HIS A 229 -14.77 26.12 -8.69
N GLY A 230 -14.67 27.19 -7.93
CA GLY A 230 -15.67 28.24 -7.79
C GLY A 230 -15.28 29.49 -8.56
N LEU A 231 -15.74 30.65 -8.05
CA LEU A 231 -15.44 31.95 -8.62
C LEU A 231 -15.09 32.93 -7.49
N ALA A 232 -13.90 33.52 -7.55
CA ALA A 232 -13.46 34.50 -6.56
C ALA A 232 -14.26 35.81 -6.67
N ALA A 233 -14.58 36.40 -5.52
CA ALA A 233 -15.14 37.74 -5.44
C ALA A 233 -14.76 38.39 -4.11
N ALA A 234 -14.81 39.72 -4.04
CA ALA A 234 -14.68 40.43 -2.76
C ALA A 234 -15.89 40.13 -1.86
N ALA A 235 -15.65 39.99 -0.56
CA ALA A 235 -16.70 39.74 0.44
C ALA A 235 -17.81 40.84 0.45
N GLY A 236 -17.48 42.04 -0.04
CA GLY A 236 -18.42 43.13 -0.20
C GLY A 236 -19.37 43.03 -1.43
N SER A 237 -19.13 42.07 -2.32
CA SER A 237 -19.97 41.80 -3.51
C SER A 237 -20.16 40.29 -3.67
N PRO A 238 -20.77 39.61 -2.68
CA PRO A 238 -20.81 38.14 -2.62
C PRO A 238 -21.62 37.51 -3.76
N GLU A 239 -22.58 38.23 -4.34
CA GLU A 239 -23.38 37.78 -5.47
C GLU A 239 -22.57 37.51 -6.75
N LYS A 240 -21.33 38.04 -6.83
CA LYS A 240 -20.41 37.85 -7.95
C LYS A 240 -19.55 36.62 -7.83
N GLY A 241 -19.53 35.96 -6.66
CA GLY A 241 -18.71 34.80 -6.39
C GLY A 241 -19.47 33.48 -6.37
N ARG A 242 -18.69 32.39 -6.35
CA ARG A 242 -19.15 31.01 -6.12
C ARG A 242 -18.17 30.37 -5.15
N SER A 243 -18.64 30.09 -3.92
CA SER A 243 -17.76 29.64 -2.86
C SER A 243 -17.47 28.14 -2.89
N ALA A 244 -16.31 27.76 -3.35
CA ALA A 244 -15.80 26.38 -3.26
C ALA A 244 -15.61 25.94 -1.79
N LEU A 245 -15.24 26.89 -0.89
CA LEU A 245 -15.11 26.62 0.55
C LEU A 245 -16.45 26.16 1.15
N MET A 246 -17.53 26.89 0.88
CA MET A 246 -18.84 26.56 1.43
C MET A 246 -19.39 25.25 0.85
N CYS A 247 -19.14 24.99 -0.44
CA CYS A 247 -19.44 23.70 -1.06
C CYS A 247 -18.67 22.57 -0.37
N GLY A 248 -17.35 22.73 -0.15
CA GLY A 248 -16.54 21.74 0.55
C GLY A 248 -16.99 21.51 1.99
N ALA A 249 -17.33 22.57 2.73
CA ALA A 249 -17.85 22.44 4.09
C ALA A 249 -19.19 21.66 4.12
N ALA A 250 -20.11 21.98 3.19
CA ALA A 250 -21.35 21.23 3.03
C ALA A 250 -21.11 19.76 2.66
N THR A 251 -20.09 19.49 1.84
CA THR A 251 -19.66 18.13 1.49
C THR A 251 -19.18 17.37 2.72
N CYS A 252 -18.35 17.99 3.57
CA CYS A 252 -17.90 17.38 4.83
C CYS A 252 -19.09 16.96 5.71
N MET A 253 -20.05 17.86 5.89
CA MET A 253 -21.24 17.61 6.72
C MET A 253 -22.11 16.49 6.12
N SER A 254 -22.34 16.53 4.81
CA SER A 254 -23.19 15.56 4.12
C SER A 254 -22.56 14.16 4.11
N LEU A 255 -21.26 14.05 3.82
CA LEU A 255 -20.56 12.77 3.84
C LEU A 255 -20.45 12.20 5.25
N GLY A 256 -20.26 13.06 6.28
CA GLY A 256 -20.24 12.63 7.68
C GLY A 256 -21.60 12.11 8.18
N SER A 257 -22.69 12.43 7.49
CA SER A 257 -24.06 11.99 7.80
C SER A 257 -24.62 10.94 6.84
N LEU A 258 -23.80 10.39 5.94
CA LEU A 258 -24.26 9.31 5.05
C LEU A 258 -24.79 8.13 5.87
N PRO A 259 -25.95 7.58 5.49
CA PRO A 259 -26.48 6.39 6.16
C PRO A 259 -25.52 5.20 5.96
N GLY A 260 -25.31 4.45 7.03
CA GLY A 260 -24.61 3.18 6.94
C GLY A 260 -25.42 2.14 6.18
N HIS A 261 -24.80 0.99 5.92
CA HIS A 261 -25.44 -0.14 5.25
C HIS A 261 -25.93 -1.17 6.28
N SER A 262 -27.14 -1.70 6.12
CA SER A 262 -27.74 -2.64 7.08
C SER A 262 -27.07 -4.01 7.14
N GLN A 263 -26.31 -4.39 6.09
CA GLN A 263 -25.67 -5.70 5.95
C GLN A 263 -24.20 -5.72 6.39
N GLY A 264 -23.64 -4.61 6.86
CA GLY A 264 -22.27 -4.63 7.32
C GLY A 264 -21.66 -3.26 7.64
N ILE A 265 -20.41 -3.28 8.03
CA ILE A 265 -19.64 -2.10 8.44
C ILE A 265 -19.45 -1.14 7.27
N THR A 266 -19.65 0.14 7.53
CA THR A 266 -19.31 1.24 6.64
C THR A 266 -18.42 2.26 7.35
N ARG A 267 -17.55 2.94 6.61
CA ARG A 267 -16.74 4.05 7.11
C ARG A 267 -16.64 5.13 6.05
N VAL A 268 -16.64 6.37 6.49
CA VAL A 268 -16.28 7.55 5.71
C VAL A 268 -15.25 8.34 6.50
N GLN A 269 -14.17 8.72 5.89
CA GLN A 269 -13.15 9.56 6.50
C GLN A 269 -12.72 10.66 5.53
N ILE A 270 -12.81 11.90 5.98
CA ILE A 270 -12.19 13.05 5.32
C ILE A 270 -10.94 13.37 6.11
N GLY A 271 -9.77 13.09 5.52
CA GLY A 271 -8.48 13.23 6.18
C GLY A 271 -7.84 14.61 5.99
N ARG A 272 -8.22 15.30 4.91
CA ARG A 272 -7.68 16.61 4.56
C ARG A 272 -8.75 17.47 3.91
N PHE A 273 -8.82 18.76 4.31
CA PHE A 273 -9.62 19.79 3.65
C PHE A 273 -8.85 21.10 3.67
N GLU A 274 -8.63 21.70 2.50
CA GLU A 274 -7.96 22.97 2.31
C GLU A 274 -8.76 23.86 1.36
N SER A 275 -8.90 25.14 1.67
CA SER A 275 -9.64 26.09 0.84
C SER A 275 -9.31 27.54 1.19
N GLY A 276 -9.43 28.40 0.17
CA GLY A 276 -9.35 29.85 0.29
C GLY A 276 -7.94 30.41 0.38
N THR A 277 -7.84 31.73 0.24
CA THR A 277 -6.58 32.50 0.23
C THR A 277 -6.59 33.69 1.20
N GLY A 278 -7.76 34.17 1.63
CA GLY A 278 -7.87 35.33 2.50
C GLY A 278 -9.28 35.54 3.06
N ARG A 279 -9.35 36.26 4.20
CA ARG A 279 -10.59 36.45 4.98
C ARG A 279 -11.70 37.24 4.28
N ASN A 280 -11.37 38.03 3.29
CA ASN A 280 -12.26 38.96 2.60
C ASN A 280 -12.46 38.61 1.12
N ILE A 281 -12.15 37.38 0.73
CA ILE A 281 -12.29 36.85 -0.62
C ILE A 281 -13.15 35.61 -0.56
N ILE A 282 -14.15 35.53 -1.44
CA ILE A 282 -14.91 34.28 -1.66
C ILE A 282 -13.93 33.26 -2.29
N ALA A 283 -13.78 32.12 -1.63
CA ALA A 283 -12.82 31.10 -2.03
C ALA A 283 -13.24 30.42 -3.32
N GLU A 284 -12.43 30.51 -4.35
CA GLU A 284 -12.62 29.85 -5.65
C GLU A 284 -12.08 28.41 -5.71
N ASN A 285 -11.39 27.96 -4.67
CA ASN A 285 -10.79 26.63 -4.63
C ASN A 285 -11.11 25.88 -3.33
N ALA A 286 -11.26 24.58 -3.44
CA ALA A 286 -11.25 23.67 -2.30
C ALA A 286 -10.64 22.33 -2.73
N PHE A 287 -9.88 21.73 -1.84
CA PHE A 287 -9.26 20.42 -2.03
C PHE A 287 -9.54 19.53 -0.83
N MET A 288 -9.92 18.28 -1.09
CA MET A 288 -10.20 17.30 -0.06
C MET A 288 -9.59 15.95 -0.41
N GLN A 289 -9.11 15.23 0.61
CA GLN A 289 -8.74 13.83 0.52
C GLN A 289 -9.64 13.02 1.44
N LEU A 290 -10.28 12.03 0.87
CA LEU A 290 -11.24 11.20 1.60
C LEU A 290 -11.17 9.73 1.18
N GLU A 291 -11.65 8.86 2.06
CA GLU A 291 -11.84 7.44 1.77
C GLU A 291 -13.18 6.94 2.30
N VAL A 292 -13.70 5.94 1.63
CA VAL A 292 -14.81 5.12 2.11
C VAL A 292 -14.34 3.68 2.28
N ARG A 293 -14.98 2.96 3.19
CA ARG A 293 -14.76 1.52 3.40
C ARG A 293 -16.07 0.80 3.59
N GLY A 294 -16.13 -0.44 3.12
CA GLY A 294 -17.22 -1.37 3.33
C GLY A 294 -16.75 -2.73 3.82
N GLU A 295 -17.56 -3.42 4.62
CA GLU A 295 -17.28 -4.80 5.05
C GLU A 295 -17.23 -5.78 3.88
N SER A 296 -17.96 -5.49 2.79
CA SER A 296 -17.83 -6.18 1.51
C SER A 296 -17.58 -5.19 0.38
N THR A 297 -17.20 -5.71 -0.78
CA THR A 297 -17.02 -4.91 -2.00
C THR A 297 -18.30 -4.17 -2.37
N GLU A 298 -19.45 -4.84 -2.32
CA GLU A 298 -20.76 -4.28 -2.66
C GLU A 298 -21.14 -3.13 -1.69
N ILE A 299 -20.82 -3.28 -0.40
CA ILE A 299 -21.06 -2.22 0.60
C ILE A 299 -20.13 -1.03 0.33
N ASN A 300 -18.88 -1.27 -0.04
CA ASN A 300 -17.95 -0.20 -0.42
C ASN A 300 -18.41 0.52 -1.70
N ASP A 301 -18.88 -0.21 -2.70
CA ASP A 301 -19.42 0.36 -3.94
C ASP A 301 -20.63 1.23 -3.67
N TYR A 302 -21.53 0.79 -2.78
CA TYR A 302 -22.63 1.61 -2.30
C TYR A 302 -22.14 2.92 -1.65
N MET A 303 -21.12 2.87 -0.79
CA MET A 303 -20.54 4.05 -0.16
C MET A 303 -19.87 4.98 -1.18
N ALA A 304 -19.12 4.43 -2.12
CA ALA A 304 -18.46 5.21 -3.19
C ALA A 304 -19.48 5.92 -4.09
N ALA A 305 -20.54 5.22 -4.50
CA ALA A 305 -21.63 5.81 -5.27
C ALA A 305 -22.32 6.96 -4.53
N ASN A 306 -22.53 6.83 -3.22
CA ASN A 306 -23.09 7.90 -2.40
C ASN A 306 -22.16 9.13 -2.31
N VAL A 307 -20.83 8.93 -2.26
CA VAL A 307 -19.88 10.04 -2.36
C VAL A 307 -20.02 10.76 -3.68
N GLU A 308 -19.99 10.02 -4.81
CA GLU A 308 -20.11 10.59 -6.15
C GLU A 308 -21.41 11.39 -6.34
N MET A 309 -22.53 10.84 -5.89
CA MET A 309 -23.84 11.49 -5.94
C MET A 309 -23.90 12.76 -5.07
N THR A 310 -23.35 12.71 -3.86
CA THR A 310 -23.32 13.84 -2.93
C THR A 310 -22.47 14.99 -3.49
N VAL A 311 -21.27 14.68 -3.96
CA VAL A 311 -20.35 15.65 -4.58
C VAL A 311 -21.00 16.35 -5.77
N LYS A 312 -21.58 15.57 -6.70
CA LYS A 312 -22.28 16.09 -7.88
C LYS A 312 -23.46 16.99 -7.49
N GLY A 313 -24.26 16.57 -6.53
CA GLY A 313 -25.44 17.32 -6.07
C GLY A 313 -25.07 18.65 -5.42
N LEU A 314 -24.05 18.65 -4.56
CA LEU A 314 -23.59 19.87 -3.88
C LEU A 314 -22.85 20.81 -4.85
N ALA A 315 -22.04 20.31 -5.75
CA ALA A 315 -21.43 21.14 -6.79
C ALA A 315 -22.49 21.92 -7.58
N ALA A 316 -23.54 21.25 -8.00
CA ALA A 316 -24.67 21.89 -8.69
C ALA A 316 -25.40 22.93 -7.81
N ALA A 317 -25.65 22.60 -6.52
CA ALA A 317 -26.35 23.49 -5.59
C ALA A 317 -25.56 24.79 -5.29
N TYR A 318 -24.22 24.70 -5.23
CA TYR A 318 -23.35 25.85 -4.99
C TYR A 318 -22.89 26.54 -6.29
N GLY A 319 -23.21 25.98 -7.45
CA GLY A 319 -22.81 26.52 -8.76
C GLY A 319 -21.31 26.49 -8.99
N VAL A 320 -20.62 25.45 -8.51
CA VAL A 320 -19.18 25.24 -8.67
C VAL A 320 -18.92 24.02 -9.55
N ASP A 321 -17.79 24.01 -10.24
CA ASP A 321 -17.29 22.81 -10.93
C ASP A 321 -16.54 21.90 -9.97
N TYR A 322 -16.38 20.62 -10.33
CA TYR A 322 -15.65 19.67 -9.51
C TYR A 322 -14.86 18.63 -10.33
N GLU A 323 -13.79 18.16 -9.73
CA GLU A 323 -13.03 17.01 -10.18
C GLU A 323 -12.97 16.00 -9.01
N LEU A 324 -13.51 14.80 -9.23
CA LEU A 324 -13.46 13.70 -8.27
C LEU A 324 -12.65 12.56 -8.89
N THR A 325 -11.48 12.30 -8.34
CA THR A 325 -10.53 11.31 -8.86
C THR A 325 -10.37 10.16 -7.89
N ARG A 326 -10.53 8.92 -8.37
CA ARG A 326 -10.18 7.73 -7.58
C ARG A 326 -8.67 7.63 -7.50
N MET A 327 -8.16 7.55 -6.27
CA MET A 327 -6.72 7.55 -5.96
C MET A 327 -6.20 6.18 -5.56
N GLY A 328 -7.09 5.25 -5.25
CA GLY A 328 -6.77 3.87 -4.90
C GLY A 328 -8.02 3.09 -4.54
N GLU A 329 -7.96 1.78 -4.71
CA GLU A 329 -9.05 0.87 -4.35
C GLU A 329 -8.55 -0.54 -4.00
N ALA A 330 -9.27 -1.20 -3.10
CA ALA A 330 -9.09 -2.60 -2.79
C ALA A 330 -10.45 -3.24 -2.51
N VAL A 331 -10.59 -4.50 -2.85
CA VAL A 331 -11.80 -5.29 -2.58
C VAL A 331 -11.66 -6.09 -1.30
N THR A 332 -12.77 -6.65 -0.81
CA THR A 332 -12.74 -7.57 0.33
C THR A 332 -12.00 -8.85 -0.07
N TYR A 333 -11.18 -9.35 0.84
CA TYR A 333 -10.50 -10.63 0.66
C TYR A 333 -11.42 -11.82 0.94
N ARG A 334 -11.37 -12.80 0.04
CA ARG A 334 -11.89 -14.16 0.24
C ARG A 334 -10.86 -15.16 -0.25
N GLY A 335 -10.37 -16.01 0.66
CA GLY A 335 -9.47 -17.12 0.33
C GLY A 335 -10.25 -18.35 -0.11
N ASP A 336 -9.70 -19.06 -1.10
CA ASP A 336 -10.24 -20.35 -1.50
C ASP A 336 -9.87 -21.43 -0.49
N GLU A 337 -10.85 -22.23 -0.05
CA GLU A 337 -10.70 -23.24 1.01
C GLU A 337 -9.53 -24.18 0.76
N GLU A 338 -9.37 -24.64 -0.47
CA GLU A 338 -8.29 -25.53 -0.84
C GLU A 338 -6.92 -24.86 -0.75
N ALA A 339 -6.79 -23.61 -1.22
CA ALA A 339 -5.54 -22.83 -1.13
C ALA A 339 -5.19 -22.54 0.31
N VAL A 340 -6.17 -22.17 1.15
CA VAL A 340 -6.01 -21.97 2.59
C VAL A 340 -5.53 -23.23 3.28
N SER A 341 -6.13 -24.38 2.96
CA SER A 341 -5.78 -25.70 3.54
C SER A 341 -4.34 -26.08 3.19
N ILE A 342 -3.92 -25.90 1.93
CA ILE A 342 -2.55 -26.16 1.48
C ILE A 342 -1.55 -25.30 2.27
N VAL A 343 -1.80 -24.00 2.42
CA VAL A 343 -0.89 -23.13 3.16
C VAL A 343 -0.81 -23.52 4.62
N LYS A 344 -1.94 -23.87 5.27
CA LYS A 344 -1.94 -24.36 6.68
C LYS A 344 -1.12 -25.63 6.84
N GLU A 345 -1.30 -26.60 5.96
CA GLU A 345 -0.58 -27.87 5.98
C GLU A 345 0.93 -27.66 5.77
N VAL A 346 1.31 -26.92 4.74
CA VAL A 346 2.72 -26.65 4.42
C VAL A 346 3.38 -25.83 5.51
N ALA A 347 2.73 -24.79 6.00
CA ALA A 347 3.28 -23.92 7.06
C ALA A 347 3.60 -24.70 8.33
N ALA A 348 2.75 -25.65 8.73
CA ALA A 348 2.97 -26.49 9.89
C ALA A 348 4.22 -27.40 9.79
N GLN A 349 4.77 -27.57 8.57
CA GLN A 349 5.97 -28.38 8.32
C GLN A 349 7.25 -27.54 8.18
N VAL A 350 7.12 -26.21 8.16
CA VAL A 350 8.28 -25.31 8.01
C VAL A 350 9.05 -25.23 9.31
N PRO A 351 10.37 -25.51 9.31
CA PRO A 351 11.21 -25.35 10.50
C PRO A 351 11.16 -23.90 11.03
N GLY A 352 10.89 -23.76 12.34
CA GLY A 352 10.76 -22.45 12.99
C GLY A 352 9.33 -21.90 13.01
N VAL A 353 8.36 -22.62 12.45
CA VAL A 353 6.93 -22.33 12.63
C VAL A 353 6.44 -23.16 13.84
N ASP A 354 6.05 -22.46 14.90
CA ASP A 354 5.56 -23.05 16.14
C ASP A 354 4.05 -23.27 16.12
N SER A 355 3.33 -22.44 15.39
CA SER A 355 1.87 -22.53 15.29
C SER A 355 1.32 -21.93 13.99
N VAL A 356 0.24 -22.54 13.49
CA VAL A 356 -0.59 -22.00 12.42
C VAL A 356 -1.94 -21.64 12.99
N VAL A 357 -2.37 -20.38 12.82
CA VAL A 357 -3.56 -19.83 13.46
C VAL A 357 -4.51 -19.21 12.42
N ASP A 358 -5.81 -19.26 12.72
CA ASP A 358 -6.79 -18.52 11.93
C ASP A 358 -6.75 -17.03 12.27
N MET A 359 -6.55 -16.18 11.27
CA MET A 359 -6.49 -14.73 11.43
C MET A 359 -7.48 -14.05 10.50
N ASN A 360 -8.53 -13.49 11.06
CA ASN A 360 -9.55 -12.75 10.29
C ASN A 360 -9.41 -11.25 10.56
N ALA A 361 -8.56 -10.58 9.79
CA ALA A 361 -8.32 -9.14 9.94
C ALA A 361 -9.43 -8.33 9.27
N LYS A 362 -10.33 -7.75 10.08
CA LYS A 362 -11.41 -6.84 9.60
C LYS A 362 -11.03 -5.36 9.70
N ILE A 363 -9.75 -4.99 9.72
CA ILE A 363 -9.34 -3.65 10.12
C ILE A 363 -8.59 -2.88 9.02
N GLY A 364 -7.78 -3.56 8.22
CA GLY A 364 -6.95 -2.97 7.16
C GLY A 364 -7.59 -3.01 5.79
N SER A 365 -6.86 -2.51 4.82
CA SER A 365 -7.07 -2.74 3.39
C SER A 365 -5.75 -3.19 2.78
N GLU A 366 -5.81 -4.04 1.78
CA GLU A 366 -4.67 -4.64 1.09
C GLU A 366 -5.05 -4.80 -0.39
N ASP A 367 -4.29 -4.20 -1.30
CA ASP A 367 -4.66 -4.21 -2.71
C ASP A 367 -4.29 -5.51 -3.45
N CYS A 368 -3.48 -6.40 -2.84
CA CYS A 368 -3.30 -7.78 -3.33
C CYS A 368 -4.64 -8.48 -3.58
N THR A 369 -5.69 -8.06 -2.86
CA THR A 369 -7.06 -8.55 -3.07
C THR A 369 -7.58 -8.34 -4.50
N MET A 370 -7.07 -7.34 -5.22
CA MET A 370 -7.39 -7.11 -6.63
C MET A 370 -6.81 -8.21 -7.53
N LEU A 371 -5.56 -8.62 -7.25
CA LEU A 371 -4.92 -9.75 -7.94
C LEU A 371 -5.61 -11.08 -7.59
N ILE A 372 -5.91 -11.30 -6.32
CA ILE A 372 -6.63 -12.48 -5.83
C ILE A 372 -7.97 -12.61 -6.55
N ARG A 373 -8.77 -11.54 -6.58
CA ARG A 373 -10.05 -11.53 -7.30
C ARG A 373 -9.87 -11.85 -8.78
N ARG A 374 -8.87 -11.25 -9.44
CA ARG A 374 -8.60 -11.51 -10.86
C ARG A 374 -8.28 -12.98 -11.14
N VAL A 375 -7.45 -13.61 -10.30
CA VAL A 375 -7.14 -15.03 -10.38
C VAL A 375 -8.41 -15.88 -10.22
N GLN A 376 -9.24 -15.58 -9.24
CA GLN A 376 -10.49 -16.28 -8.97
C GLN A 376 -11.51 -16.14 -10.11
N GLU A 377 -11.64 -14.96 -10.70
CA GLU A 377 -12.49 -14.69 -11.87
C GLU A 377 -12.06 -15.51 -13.11
N HIS A 378 -10.78 -15.90 -13.19
CA HIS A 378 -10.24 -16.77 -14.26
C HIS A 378 -10.18 -18.25 -13.87
N GLY A 379 -10.82 -18.64 -12.75
CA GLY A 379 -10.93 -20.04 -12.32
C GLY A 379 -9.74 -20.56 -11.52
N GLY A 380 -8.76 -19.72 -11.19
CA GLY A 380 -7.69 -20.05 -10.26
C GLY A 380 -8.14 -19.99 -8.80
N LYS A 381 -7.26 -20.39 -7.89
CA LYS A 381 -7.47 -20.39 -6.44
C LYS A 381 -6.42 -19.54 -5.77
N ALA A 382 -6.81 -18.81 -4.72
CA ALA A 382 -5.94 -17.84 -4.09
C ALA A 382 -6.05 -17.85 -2.57
N VAL A 383 -4.94 -17.46 -1.92
CA VAL A 383 -4.84 -17.32 -0.47
C VAL A 383 -4.00 -16.11 -0.12
N PHE A 384 -4.35 -15.45 1.00
CA PHE A 384 -3.52 -14.47 1.66
C PHE A 384 -3.22 -14.94 3.09
N PHE A 385 -1.95 -14.82 3.50
CA PHE A 385 -1.53 -15.27 4.81
C PHE A 385 -0.52 -14.29 5.43
N TYR A 386 -0.26 -14.47 6.72
CA TYR A 386 0.66 -13.66 7.50
C TYR A 386 1.78 -14.53 8.05
N TYR A 387 3.00 -14.00 8.07
CA TYR A 387 4.12 -14.63 8.78
C TYR A 387 4.64 -13.68 9.85
N GLY A 388 4.86 -14.22 11.04
CA GLY A 388 5.08 -13.42 12.23
C GLY A 388 6.47 -12.86 12.36
N CYS A 389 6.57 -11.77 13.12
CA CYS A 389 7.84 -11.19 13.53
C CYS A 389 7.76 -10.63 14.96
N ASN A 390 8.94 -10.45 15.60
CA ASN A 390 9.05 -9.81 16.91
C ASN A 390 9.26 -8.31 16.75
N HIS A 391 8.21 -7.58 16.41
CA HIS A 391 8.25 -6.13 16.42
C HIS A 391 7.41 -5.58 17.57
N PRO A 392 7.90 -4.61 18.38
CA PRO A 392 7.16 -4.07 19.54
C PRO A 392 5.75 -3.54 19.21
N GLY A 393 5.50 -3.15 17.96
CA GLY A 393 4.20 -2.70 17.48
C GLY A 393 3.18 -3.82 17.24
N HIS A 394 3.61 -5.07 17.09
CA HIS A 394 2.72 -6.21 16.81
C HIS A 394 1.95 -6.71 18.02
N LEU A 395 2.47 -6.48 19.22
CA LEU A 395 1.84 -6.94 20.45
C LEU A 395 0.56 -6.16 20.81
N GLU A 396 0.27 -5.06 20.14
CA GLU A 396 -0.84 -4.17 20.48
C GLU A 396 -1.68 -3.69 19.26
N GLY A 397 -1.67 -4.44 18.17
CA GLY A 397 -2.47 -4.14 16.95
C GLY A 397 -2.00 -2.88 16.21
N THR A 398 -1.44 -3.07 15.03
CA THR A 398 -0.99 -2.11 14.01
C THR A 398 0.27 -1.27 14.32
N SER A 399 1.41 -1.74 13.82
CA SER A 399 2.70 -1.04 13.88
C SER A 399 2.70 0.33 13.18
N ALA A 400 2.03 0.46 12.03
CA ALA A 400 1.92 1.70 11.27
C ALA A 400 1.15 2.80 12.02
N PHE A 401 0.13 2.44 12.81
CA PHE A 401 -0.67 3.42 13.55
C PHE A 401 0.07 3.98 14.78
N ARG A 402 0.97 3.22 15.40
CA ARG A 402 1.78 3.67 16.55
C ARG A 402 2.96 4.55 16.15
N MET A 403 3.60 4.30 15.02
CA MET A 403 4.64 5.19 14.51
C MET A 403 4.07 6.60 14.20
N ARG A 404 2.84 6.68 13.65
CA ARG A 404 2.13 7.96 13.46
C ARG A 404 1.79 8.66 14.79
N ARG A 405 1.49 7.95 15.87
CA ARG A 405 1.24 8.55 17.19
C ARG A 405 2.52 9.10 17.84
N ARG A 406 3.67 8.43 17.70
CA ARG A 406 4.96 8.91 18.22
C ARG A 406 5.46 10.16 17.48
N SER A 407 5.27 10.23 16.17
CA SER A 407 5.63 11.42 15.39
C SER A 407 4.74 12.65 15.72
N ARG A 408 3.45 12.43 16.02
CA ARG A 408 2.56 13.51 16.47
C ARG A 408 2.87 14.00 17.89
N SER A 409 3.27 13.12 18.81
CA SER A 409 3.70 13.54 20.15
C SER A 409 5.04 14.27 20.15
N ALA A 410 5.95 13.95 19.23
CA ALA A 410 7.20 14.70 19.03
C ALA A 410 6.96 16.10 18.46
N LEU A 411 6.00 16.28 17.55
CA LEU A 411 5.57 17.58 17.04
C LEU A 411 4.84 18.43 18.09
N ALA A 412 4.07 17.79 18.99
CA ALA A 412 3.40 18.49 20.10
C ALA A 412 4.38 18.92 21.20
N ALA A 413 5.48 18.18 21.40
CA ALA A 413 6.52 18.54 22.38
C ALA A 413 7.44 19.67 21.92
N SER A 414 7.54 19.97 20.61
CA SER A 414 8.34 21.07 20.07
C SER A 414 7.60 22.43 20.03
N SER A 415 6.28 22.45 20.30
CA SER A 415 5.46 23.69 20.32
C SER A 415 5.05 24.15 21.73
N GLY A 416 5.55 23.54 22.78
CA GLY A 416 5.17 23.81 24.17
C GLY A 416 6.31 24.30 25.06
N SER A 417 6.91 25.45 24.74
CA SER A 417 7.67 26.21 25.71
C SER A 417 7.17 27.65 25.76
N SER A 418 6.16 27.90 26.57
CA SER A 418 6.04 29.11 27.40
C SER A 418 4.74 29.11 28.20
N SER A 419 4.93 29.34 29.47
CA SER A 419 4.04 29.77 30.55
C SER A 419 3.62 28.67 31.54
N ALA A 420 4.40 28.69 32.64
CA ALA A 420 4.00 28.20 33.94
C ALA A 420 3.05 29.20 34.59
N SER A 421 1.95 28.71 35.23
CA SER A 421 1.53 29.19 36.54
C SER A 421 0.42 28.32 37.14
N THR A 422 0.74 27.73 38.27
CA THR A 422 -0.02 27.54 39.51
C THR A 422 -1.55 27.33 39.47
N ALA A 423 -2.06 26.21 39.97
CA ALA A 423 -2.72 26.12 41.27
C ALA A 423 -3.50 24.79 41.44
N SER A 424 -3.20 24.15 42.57
CA SER A 424 -4.02 23.50 43.60
C SER A 424 -4.97 22.34 43.26
N SER A 425 -4.65 21.26 43.96
CA SER A 425 -5.45 20.14 44.50
C SER A 425 -6.97 20.36 44.67
N GLU A 426 -7.76 19.33 44.33
CA GLU A 426 -8.71 18.76 45.28
C GLU A 426 -9.20 17.38 44.80
N SER A 427 -9.22 16.49 45.77
CA SER A 427 -9.71 15.10 45.75
C SER A 427 -11.22 15.02 45.71
N CYS A 428 -11.78 13.99 45.07
CA CYS A 428 -12.92 13.21 45.64
C CYS A 428 -13.20 11.94 44.83
N THR A 429 -13.08 10.82 45.47
CA THR A 429 -13.79 9.55 45.26
C THR A 429 -15.17 9.61 45.96
N PRO A 430 -16.12 8.68 45.77
CA PRO A 430 -16.01 7.28 45.32
C PRO A 430 -16.51 6.96 43.93
#